data_105d4d01d9b6a038c640abe560c177ea
#
_entry.id   105d4d01d9b6a038c640abe560c177ea
#
_cell.length_a   1.000
_cell.length_b   1.000
_cell.length_c   1.000
_cell.angle_alpha   90.00
_cell.angle_beta   90.00
_cell.angle_gamma   90.00
#
_symmetry.space_group_name_H-M   'P 1'
#
loop_
_entity.id
_entity.type
_entity.pdbx_description
1 polymer ?
#
loop_
_entity_poly.entity_id
_entity_poly.type
_entity_poly.pdbx_seq_one_letter_code
_entity_poly.pdbx_strand_id
1 'polypeptide(L)'
;VSTQSNKVINIKDRSGITTEPLAGSEKFYIKGSRDDLLVPFRQIHLTDTPNANPELAAIPNEPVVVYDTSGLYTDPKATIDIEKGLPLIRQTWIDERDDTEQLAEFSSAYTREQDAQDFDIPLFDHRRLPRKAKAGKNVSQMHYARQGIITPEMEYIAIRESMGREALAQRGELPENMEHYITAEFVRKEVAEGRAIIPANINHPETEPMIIGRNFLVKINANIGNSATTSSIEEEVEKMVWSTRWGGDTIMDLSTGKHIHQTREWIIRNSPVPVGTVPIYQALEKVNGVAEDLTWEVFRDTLIEQAEQGVDYFTIHAGVRLSHIPLTVNRTTGIVSRGGSIMAAWCLAHHEESFLYTHFEDICEIMKAYDVSFSLGDGLRPGSQADANDEAQLAELKTLGELTTIAWKHDVQVMIEGPGHVPMHKIKENMDLQLEWCHEAPFYTLGPLVTDIAPGYDHITSGIGAAMIGWFGTAMLCYVTPKEHLGLPNKDDVKTGIITYKIAAHAADLGKGHPGAQIRDDAISKARFEFRWEDQFNLGLDPDTAREYHDETLPQPKAKVAHFCSMCGPKFCSMKISHDVKAAFAEKSQEFKEGGSKIYRQV
;
A
#
# COMPACT_ATOMS: atom_id res chain seq x y z
N VAL A 1 21.78 27.34 -13.58
CA VAL A 1 22.08 25.98 -14.05
C VAL A 1 23.11 25.41 -13.08
N SER A 2 22.68 24.78 -11.99
CA SER A 2 23.56 24.06 -11.08
C SER A 2 23.60 22.61 -11.54
N THR A 3 24.75 22.18 -11.99
CA THR A 3 25.09 20.77 -12.20
C THR A 3 25.11 20.06 -10.83
N GLN A 4 23.99 19.51 -10.41
CA GLN A 4 24.02 18.47 -9.39
C GLN A 4 24.67 17.24 -10.02
N SER A 5 25.83 16.87 -9.49
CA SER A 5 26.51 15.63 -9.86
C SER A 5 25.58 14.47 -9.49
N ASN A 6 25.15 13.71 -10.49
CA ASN A 6 24.57 12.39 -10.29
C ASN A 6 25.61 11.52 -9.58
N LYS A 7 25.58 11.46 -8.26
CA LYS A 7 26.23 10.41 -7.51
C LYS A 7 25.40 9.15 -7.74
N VAL A 8 25.86 8.29 -8.61
CA VAL A 8 25.40 6.91 -8.71
C VAL A 8 25.65 6.30 -7.33
N ILE A 9 24.57 5.90 -6.65
CA ILE A 9 24.67 5.21 -5.36
C ILE A 9 25.25 3.84 -5.68
N ASN A 10 26.45 3.57 -5.18
CA ASN A 10 27.04 2.25 -5.27
C ASN A 10 26.36 1.37 -4.20
N ILE A 11 25.85 0.19 -4.57
CA ILE A 11 25.31 -0.81 -3.61
C ILE A 11 26.29 -1.03 -2.44
N LYS A 12 27.58 -0.90 -2.70
CA LYS A 12 28.66 -0.95 -1.68
C LYS A 12 28.74 0.28 -0.77
N ASP A 13 28.09 1.40 -1.14
CA ASP A 13 28.11 2.65 -0.37
C ASP A 13 26.75 2.92 0.30
N ARG A 14 26.29 2.01 1.10
CA ARG A 14 25.05 1.89 1.93
C ARG A 14 24.40 3.20 2.43
N SER A 15 24.71 4.36 1.87
CA SER A 15 24.32 5.69 2.38
C SER A 15 22.83 6.04 2.24
N GLY A 16 22.04 5.23 1.49
CA GLY A 16 20.58 5.40 1.35
C GLY A 16 19.74 4.43 2.18
N ILE A 17 20.36 3.42 2.81
CA ILE A 17 19.67 2.37 3.55
C ILE A 17 19.91 2.57 5.04
N THR A 18 18.82 2.76 5.77
CA THR A 18 18.85 3.12 7.18
C THR A 18 18.01 2.17 8.03
N THR A 19 18.42 1.95 9.27
CA THR A 19 17.61 1.33 10.32
C THR A 19 17.12 2.35 11.34
N GLU A 20 17.34 3.64 11.10
CA GLU A 20 16.91 4.70 12.00
C GLU A 20 15.38 4.81 12.04
N PRO A 21 14.75 4.86 13.22
CA PRO A 21 13.32 5.03 13.36
C PRO A 21 12.88 6.42 12.85
N LEU A 22 11.60 6.57 12.59
CA LEU A 22 11.01 7.90 12.39
C LEU A 22 11.06 8.69 13.71
N ALA A 23 11.20 10.00 13.62
CA ALA A 23 11.36 10.88 14.77
C ALA A 23 10.32 10.64 15.86
N GLY A 24 10.76 10.63 17.12
CA GLY A 24 9.90 10.46 18.29
C GLY A 24 9.20 9.10 18.41
N SER A 25 9.66 8.10 17.70
CA SER A 25 9.06 6.77 17.73
C SER A 25 10.09 5.65 17.84
N GLU A 26 9.64 4.49 18.28
CA GLU A 26 10.44 3.26 18.30
C GLU A 26 9.64 2.10 17.70
N LYS A 27 10.36 1.09 17.20
CA LYS A 27 9.80 -0.18 16.77
C LYS A 27 9.72 -1.14 17.94
N PHE A 28 8.59 -1.83 18.06
CA PHE A 28 8.42 -2.95 18.98
C PHE A 28 7.62 -4.07 18.32
N TYR A 29 7.63 -5.26 18.91
CA TYR A 29 7.01 -6.45 18.33
C TYR A 29 5.99 -7.04 19.30
N ILE A 30 4.82 -7.40 18.78
CA ILE A 30 3.83 -8.20 19.49
C ILE A 30 3.99 -9.65 19.04
N LYS A 31 4.15 -10.56 20.01
CA LYS A 31 4.26 -11.98 19.75
C LYS A 31 2.88 -12.61 19.61
N GLY A 32 2.72 -13.44 18.58
CA GLY A 32 1.52 -14.28 18.39
C GLY A 32 1.57 -15.60 19.17
N SER A 33 0.82 -16.59 18.70
CA SER A 33 0.76 -17.91 19.33
C SER A 33 2.06 -18.72 19.21
N ARG A 34 2.92 -18.34 18.29
CA ARG A 34 4.20 -18.97 17.97
C ARG A 34 5.38 -18.08 18.36
N ASP A 35 6.54 -18.68 18.67
CA ASP A 35 7.75 -17.93 19.01
C ASP A 35 8.33 -17.15 17.81
N ASP A 36 8.13 -17.66 16.60
CA ASP A 36 8.57 -17.07 15.33
C ASP A 36 7.52 -16.15 14.67
N LEU A 37 6.38 -15.90 15.32
CA LEU A 37 5.34 -14.98 14.85
C LEU A 37 5.45 -13.68 15.65
N LEU A 38 6.21 -12.72 15.10
CA LEU A 38 6.48 -11.43 15.70
C LEU A 38 5.96 -10.32 14.78
N VAL A 39 4.93 -9.61 15.22
CA VAL A 39 4.27 -8.55 14.43
C VAL A 39 4.84 -7.19 14.83
N PRO A 40 5.51 -6.46 13.91
CA PRO A 40 6.07 -5.15 14.20
C PRO A 40 5.01 -4.06 14.23
N PHE A 41 5.23 -3.13 15.16
CA PHE A 41 4.50 -1.87 15.26
C PHE A 41 5.49 -0.74 15.53
N ARG A 42 5.05 0.47 15.29
CA ARG A 42 5.74 1.68 15.68
C ARG A 42 4.99 2.35 16.83
N GLN A 43 5.69 2.64 17.92
CA GLN A 43 5.15 3.32 19.09
C GLN A 43 5.66 4.77 19.10
N ILE A 44 4.74 5.72 19.17
CA ILE A 44 5.05 7.16 19.26
C ILE A 44 4.92 7.58 20.71
N HIS A 45 6.03 8.00 21.31
CA HIS A 45 6.05 8.48 22.69
C HIS A 45 5.51 9.89 22.76
N LEU A 46 4.72 10.16 23.80
CA LEU A 46 4.12 11.46 24.04
C LEU A 46 4.66 12.07 25.33
N THR A 47 4.82 13.38 25.34
CA THR A 47 5.14 14.13 26.55
C THR A 47 3.91 14.29 27.44
N ASP A 48 4.13 14.46 28.74
CA ASP A 48 3.06 14.67 29.69
C ASP A 48 2.33 16.00 29.43
N THR A 49 1.01 16.01 29.66
CA THR A 49 0.21 17.23 29.63
C THR A 49 0.51 18.09 30.86
N PRO A 50 0.96 19.34 30.71
CA PRO A 50 1.16 20.23 31.84
C PRO A 50 -0.12 20.42 32.66
N ASN A 51 -0.03 20.33 34.00
CA ASN A 51 -1.18 20.60 34.84
C ASN A 51 -1.50 22.09 34.85
N ALA A 52 -2.80 22.43 34.87
CA ALA A 52 -3.25 23.81 34.99
C ALA A 52 -2.78 24.48 36.30
N ASN A 53 -2.65 23.72 37.39
CA ASN A 53 -1.96 24.14 38.60
C ASN A 53 -0.49 23.67 38.54
N PRO A 54 0.51 24.59 38.44
CA PRO A 54 1.92 24.24 38.37
C PRO A 54 2.49 23.48 39.58
N GLU A 55 1.77 23.46 40.70
CA GLU A 55 2.15 22.74 41.91
C GLU A 55 1.81 21.25 41.83
N LEU A 56 0.95 20.87 40.89
CA LEU A 56 0.55 19.49 40.67
C LEU A 56 1.42 18.83 39.58
N ALA A 57 1.63 17.52 39.69
CA ALA A 57 2.32 16.75 38.67
C ALA A 57 1.64 16.86 37.33
N ALA A 58 2.42 16.86 36.24
CA ALA A 58 1.92 16.74 34.88
C ALA A 58 1.17 15.41 34.72
N ILE A 59 0.23 15.38 33.79
CA ILE A 59 -0.64 14.21 33.52
C ILE A 59 0.02 13.39 32.41
N PRO A 60 0.37 12.11 32.66
CA PRO A 60 0.96 11.25 31.64
C PRO A 60 0.03 11.08 30.44
N ASN A 61 0.61 11.03 29.23
CA ASN A 61 -0.08 10.62 28.02
C ASN A 61 0.41 9.24 27.61
N GLU A 62 -0.53 8.34 27.32
CA GLU A 62 -0.21 7.02 26.80
C GLU A 62 0.40 7.15 25.39
N PRO A 63 1.40 6.32 25.05
CA PRO A 63 1.97 6.32 23.71
C PRO A 63 0.94 5.85 22.66
N VAL A 64 1.09 6.35 21.44
CA VAL A 64 0.24 5.95 20.31
C VAL A 64 0.95 4.89 19.48
N VAL A 65 0.29 3.75 19.33
CA VAL A 65 0.76 2.65 18.49
C VAL A 65 0.19 2.80 17.10
N VAL A 66 1.04 2.67 16.08
CA VAL A 66 0.65 2.80 14.67
C VAL A 66 1.12 1.61 13.85
N TYR A 67 0.37 1.30 12.81
CA TYR A 67 0.69 0.31 11.80
C TYR A 67 2.05 0.64 11.15
N ASP A 68 2.89 -0.38 10.95
CA ASP A 68 4.23 -0.21 10.41
C ASP A 68 4.47 -1.14 9.21
N THR A 69 4.98 -0.58 8.13
CA THR A 69 5.26 -1.28 6.87
C THR A 69 6.75 -1.37 6.56
N SER A 70 7.59 -0.79 7.42
CA SER A 70 9.01 -0.56 7.10
C SER A 70 9.91 -1.77 7.31
N GLY A 71 9.38 -2.90 7.76
CA GLY A 71 10.20 -4.07 8.07
C GLY A 71 11.34 -3.72 9.04
N LEU A 72 12.55 -4.09 8.70
CA LEU A 72 13.74 -3.79 9.52
C LEU A 72 14.31 -2.37 9.27
N TYR A 73 13.81 -1.63 8.28
CA TYR A 73 14.38 -0.32 7.89
C TYR A 73 14.11 0.82 8.88
N THR A 74 13.44 0.55 9.97
CA THR A 74 13.24 1.48 11.10
C THR A 74 13.53 0.81 12.45
N ASP A 75 14.24 -0.31 12.46
CA ASP A 75 14.65 -1.01 13.69
C ASP A 75 16.13 -0.78 13.97
N PRO A 76 16.51 0.07 14.95
CA PRO A 76 17.90 0.37 15.25
C PRO A 76 18.68 -0.84 15.82
N LYS A 77 17.98 -1.92 16.22
CA LYS A 77 18.58 -3.16 16.69
C LYS A 77 18.90 -4.12 15.54
N ALA A 78 18.35 -3.88 14.36
CA ALA A 78 18.55 -4.72 13.19
C ALA A 78 19.88 -4.39 12.49
N THR A 79 20.46 -5.40 11.86
CA THR A 79 21.55 -5.25 10.90
C THR A 79 21.04 -5.69 9.55
N ILE A 80 21.04 -4.78 8.59
CA ILE A 80 20.59 -5.04 7.21
C ILE A 80 21.81 -5.22 6.33
N ASP A 81 21.79 -6.30 5.56
CA ASP A 81 22.75 -6.57 4.49
C ASP A 81 21.96 -6.78 3.20
N ILE A 82 21.83 -5.73 2.37
CA ILE A 82 21.03 -5.77 1.15
C ILE A 82 21.55 -6.77 0.12
N GLU A 83 22.84 -7.13 0.16
CA GLU A 83 23.44 -8.15 -0.71
C GLU A 83 22.94 -9.55 -0.35
N LYS A 84 22.52 -9.77 0.90
CA LYS A 84 21.96 -11.04 1.39
C LYS A 84 20.44 -11.06 1.41
N GLY A 85 19.80 -9.90 1.34
CA GLY A 85 18.37 -9.74 1.50
C GLY A 85 17.90 -9.78 2.95
N LEU A 86 16.57 -9.66 3.12
CA LEU A 86 15.91 -9.68 4.43
C LEU A 86 15.82 -11.12 5.00
N PRO A 87 15.59 -11.26 6.31
CA PRO A 87 15.32 -12.56 6.94
C PRO A 87 14.09 -13.24 6.38
N LEU A 88 14.11 -14.58 6.30
CA LEU A 88 13.05 -15.43 5.77
C LEU A 88 11.98 -15.71 6.82
N ILE A 89 11.22 -14.71 7.22
CA ILE A 89 10.30 -14.80 8.37
C ILE A 89 9.19 -15.85 8.20
N ARG A 90 8.80 -16.15 6.95
CA ARG A 90 7.72 -17.11 6.64
C ARG A 90 8.24 -18.49 6.24
N GLN A 91 9.54 -18.70 6.12
CA GLN A 91 10.10 -19.96 5.61
C GLN A 91 9.64 -21.17 6.44
N THR A 92 9.73 -21.09 7.78
CA THR A 92 9.31 -22.17 8.68
C THR A 92 7.82 -22.50 8.50
N TRP A 93 6.97 -21.49 8.34
CA TRP A 93 5.53 -21.67 8.16
C TRP A 93 5.19 -22.38 6.85
N ILE A 94 5.93 -22.04 5.77
CA ILE A 94 5.79 -22.68 4.46
C ILE A 94 6.24 -24.14 4.53
N ASP A 95 7.38 -24.42 5.17
CA ASP A 95 7.94 -25.76 5.28
C ASP A 95 7.07 -26.70 6.13
N GLU A 96 6.50 -26.20 7.22
CA GLU A 96 5.62 -26.98 8.11
C GLU A 96 4.33 -27.44 7.47
N ARG A 97 3.83 -26.76 6.43
CA ARG A 97 2.64 -27.17 5.68
C ARG A 97 2.87 -28.44 4.85
N ASP A 98 4.12 -28.75 4.54
CA ASP A 98 4.55 -29.96 3.81
C ASP A 98 3.80 -30.23 2.47
N ASP A 99 3.35 -29.16 1.82
CA ASP A 99 2.62 -29.20 0.56
C ASP A 99 3.40 -28.61 -0.62
N THR A 100 4.63 -28.16 -0.37
CA THR A 100 5.56 -27.65 -1.36
C THR A 100 6.81 -28.51 -1.50
N GLU A 101 7.45 -28.43 -2.66
CA GLU A 101 8.75 -29.04 -2.93
C GLU A 101 9.72 -28.00 -3.49
N GLN A 102 10.99 -28.11 -3.14
CA GLN A 102 12.04 -27.31 -3.76
C GLN A 102 12.40 -27.91 -5.12
N LEU A 103 12.43 -27.07 -6.16
CA LEU A 103 12.82 -27.49 -7.49
C LEU A 103 14.33 -27.69 -7.59
N ALA A 104 14.77 -28.58 -8.47
CA ALA A 104 16.19 -28.84 -8.71
C ALA A 104 16.86 -27.74 -9.56
N GLU A 105 16.05 -27.01 -10.34
CA GLU A 105 16.45 -25.88 -11.20
C GLU A 105 15.25 -24.95 -11.42
N PHE A 106 15.47 -23.76 -11.98
CA PHE A 106 14.39 -22.89 -12.43
C PHE A 106 13.65 -23.49 -13.62
N SER A 107 12.31 -23.45 -13.59
CA SER A 107 11.48 -23.99 -14.67
C SER A 107 11.46 -23.08 -15.91
N SER A 108 11.57 -21.75 -15.71
CA SER A 108 11.60 -20.79 -16.81
C SER A 108 12.85 -20.97 -17.69
N ALA A 109 12.64 -21.07 -18.99
CA ALA A 109 13.73 -21.13 -19.97
C ALA A 109 14.53 -19.82 -19.96
N TYR A 110 13.82 -18.70 -19.89
CA TYR A 110 14.43 -17.39 -19.83
C TYR A 110 15.33 -17.21 -18.60
N THR A 111 14.90 -17.65 -17.43
CA THR A 111 15.74 -17.59 -16.21
C THR A 111 17.04 -18.35 -16.39
N ARG A 112 16.99 -19.57 -16.95
CA ARG A 112 18.20 -20.38 -17.20
C ARG A 112 19.14 -19.73 -18.23
N GLU A 113 18.58 -19.06 -19.25
CA GLU A 113 19.35 -18.29 -20.22
C GLU A 113 20.02 -17.08 -19.58
N GLN A 114 19.31 -16.35 -18.70
CA GLN A 114 19.87 -15.23 -17.94
C GLN A 114 21.01 -15.68 -17.03
N ASP A 115 20.87 -16.82 -16.35
CA ASP A 115 21.89 -17.36 -15.46
C ASP A 115 23.18 -17.79 -16.19
N ALA A 116 23.08 -18.08 -17.47
CA ALA A 116 24.24 -18.43 -18.30
C ALA A 116 24.98 -17.21 -18.89
N GLN A 117 24.47 -16.00 -18.68
CA GLN A 117 25.06 -14.77 -19.22
C GLN A 117 25.88 -14.02 -18.19
N ASP A 118 26.95 -13.36 -18.66
CA ASP A 118 27.70 -12.38 -17.87
C ASP A 118 27.08 -10.99 -18.07
N PHE A 119 26.77 -10.32 -16.95
CA PHE A 119 26.22 -8.96 -16.95
C PHE A 119 27.21 -7.98 -16.33
N ASP A 120 27.34 -6.80 -16.92
CA ASP A 120 28.10 -5.66 -16.35
C ASP A 120 27.21 -4.83 -15.41
N ILE A 121 26.49 -5.51 -14.51
CA ILE A 121 25.62 -4.95 -13.49
C ILE A 121 25.72 -5.77 -12.21
N PRO A 122 25.35 -5.22 -11.04
CA PRO A 122 25.28 -5.97 -9.80
C PRO A 122 24.24 -7.09 -9.92
N LEU A 123 24.66 -8.34 -9.69
CA LEU A 123 23.77 -9.48 -9.58
C LEU A 123 23.51 -9.78 -8.10
N PHE A 124 22.35 -10.34 -7.81
CA PHE A 124 22.02 -10.82 -6.47
C PHE A 124 22.54 -12.24 -6.31
N ASP A 125 23.66 -12.41 -5.59
CA ASP A 125 24.38 -13.68 -5.50
C ASP A 125 23.74 -14.71 -4.56
N HIS A 126 22.81 -14.28 -3.68
CA HIS A 126 22.17 -15.13 -2.70
C HIS A 126 20.79 -15.66 -3.12
N ARG A 127 20.58 -15.84 -4.41
CA ARG A 127 19.34 -16.42 -4.94
C ARG A 127 19.14 -17.86 -4.46
N ARG A 128 17.91 -18.21 -4.21
CA ARG A 128 17.50 -19.55 -3.80
C ARG A 128 16.82 -20.27 -4.96
N LEU A 129 16.95 -21.60 -5.00
CA LEU A 129 16.12 -22.40 -5.89
C LEU A 129 14.66 -22.30 -5.44
N PRO A 130 13.72 -22.16 -6.38
CA PRO A 130 12.33 -21.90 -6.05
C PRO A 130 11.63 -23.13 -5.48
N ARG A 131 10.55 -22.87 -4.74
CA ARG A 131 9.59 -23.86 -4.30
C ARG A 131 8.35 -23.79 -5.18
N LYS A 132 7.66 -24.91 -5.26
CA LYS A 132 6.39 -25.06 -5.96
C LYS A 132 5.48 -26.00 -5.19
N ALA A 133 4.17 -25.86 -5.36
CA ALA A 133 3.21 -26.83 -4.86
C ALA A 133 3.52 -28.24 -5.36
N LYS A 134 3.49 -29.23 -4.47
CA LYS A 134 3.57 -30.66 -4.85
C LYS A 134 2.45 -31.01 -5.83
N ALA A 135 2.64 -32.04 -6.63
CA ALA A 135 1.65 -32.48 -7.62
C ALA A 135 0.24 -32.66 -6.99
N GLY A 136 -0.75 -31.98 -7.57
CA GLY A 136 -2.15 -32.02 -7.11
C GLY A 136 -2.45 -31.19 -5.86
N LYS A 137 -1.48 -30.41 -5.33
CA LYS A 137 -1.68 -29.48 -4.22
C LYS A 137 -1.97 -28.07 -4.72
N ASN A 138 -2.61 -27.28 -3.86
CA ASN A 138 -2.82 -25.85 -3.99
C ASN A 138 -2.29 -25.20 -2.71
N VAL A 139 -1.49 -24.16 -2.83
CA VAL A 139 -0.81 -23.51 -1.70
C VAL A 139 -1.29 -22.07 -1.46
N SER A 140 -2.41 -21.69 -2.08
CA SER A 140 -2.96 -20.34 -1.92
C SER A 140 -3.60 -20.15 -0.54
N GLN A 141 -3.54 -18.93 -0.02
CA GLN A 141 -4.21 -18.59 1.25
C GLN A 141 -5.73 -18.82 1.17
N MET A 142 -6.35 -18.58 0.00
CA MET A 142 -7.77 -18.87 -0.21
C MET A 142 -8.07 -20.38 -0.08
N HIS A 143 -7.20 -21.23 -0.58
CA HIS A 143 -7.36 -22.67 -0.47
C HIS A 143 -7.37 -23.12 1.00
N TYR A 144 -6.41 -22.69 1.80
CA TYR A 144 -6.38 -22.97 3.23
C TYR A 144 -7.61 -22.40 3.95
N ALA A 145 -7.97 -21.16 3.64
CA ALA A 145 -9.13 -20.50 4.25
C ALA A 145 -10.43 -21.27 4.00
N ARG A 146 -10.64 -21.77 2.78
CA ARG A 146 -11.81 -22.59 2.39
C ARG A 146 -11.84 -23.95 3.04
N GLN A 147 -10.69 -24.50 3.38
CA GLN A 147 -10.58 -25.73 4.17
C GLN A 147 -10.78 -25.51 5.68
N GLY A 148 -11.02 -24.28 6.12
CA GLY A 148 -11.16 -23.94 7.53
C GLY A 148 -9.84 -23.82 8.28
N ILE A 149 -8.72 -23.76 7.56
CA ILE A 149 -7.38 -23.66 8.14
C ILE A 149 -7.03 -22.17 8.36
N ILE A 150 -6.68 -21.83 9.59
CA ILE A 150 -6.08 -20.54 9.94
C ILE A 150 -4.57 -20.69 9.81
N THR A 151 -3.98 -19.98 8.86
CA THR A 151 -2.53 -19.97 8.64
C THR A 151 -1.83 -19.00 9.60
N PRO A 152 -0.51 -19.15 9.85
CA PRO A 152 0.25 -18.14 10.59
C PRO A 152 0.16 -16.74 9.97
N GLU A 153 0.04 -16.64 8.65
CA GLU A 153 -0.17 -15.38 7.94
C GLU A 153 -1.49 -14.71 8.36
N MET A 154 -2.57 -15.49 8.52
CA MET A 154 -3.88 -14.97 8.96
C MET A 154 -3.86 -14.50 10.41
N GLU A 155 -3.15 -15.21 11.30
CA GLU A 155 -2.96 -14.78 12.68
C GLU A 155 -2.12 -13.49 12.76
N TYR A 156 -1.02 -13.43 11.99
CA TYR A 156 -0.18 -12.24 11.89
C TYR A 156 -1.00 -11.01 11.51
N ILE A 157 -1.84 -11.14 10.48
CA ILE A 157 -2.74 -10.09 9.99
C ILE A 157 -3.74 -9.68 11.07
N ALA A 158 -4.35 -10.64 11.76
CA ALA A 158 -5.32 -10.35 12.81
C ALA A 158 -4.71 -9.48 13.92
N ILE A 159 -3.50 -9.81 14.36
CA ILE A 159 -2.75 -9.00 15.35
C ILE A 159 -2.48 -7.61 14.77
N ARG A 160 -2.01 -7.53 13.52
CA ARG A 160 -1.62 -6.28 12.86
C ARG A 160 -2.79 -5.32 12.67
N GLU A 161 -3.94 -5.82 12.26
CA GLU A 161 -5.14 -5.02 11.96
C GLU A 161 -5.99 -4.71 13.20
N SER A 162 -5.83 -5.44 14.30
CA SER A 162 -6.71 -5.32 15.46
C SER A 162 -6.29 -4.25 16.47
N MET A 163 -5.08 -3.71 16.40
CA MET A 163 -4.55 -2.78 17.42
C MET A 163 -5.51 -1.63 17.76
N GLY A 164 -6.05 -0.97 16.77
CA GLY A 164 -6.97 0.14 17.00
C GLY A 164 -8.30 -0.31 17.62
N ARG A 165 -8.85 -1.44 17.20
CA ARG A 165 -10.11 -2.00 17.73
C ARG A 165 -9.93 -2.47 19.16
N GLU A 166 -8.83 -3.11 19.48
CA GLU A 166 -8.51 -3.55 20.83
C GLU A 166 -8.44 -2.38 21.80
N ALA A 167 -7.78 -1.29 21.43
CA ALA A 167 -7.71 -0.08 22.25
C ALA A 167 -9.09 0.56 22.48
N LEU A 168 -9.97 0.57 21.48
CA LEU A 168 -11.36 1.04 21.63
C LEU A 168 -12.18 0.10 22.51
N ALA A 169 -11.99 -1.22 22.38
CA ALA A 169 -12.66 -2.21 23.23
C ALA A 169 -12.30 -2.02 24.71
N GLN A 170 -11.02 -1.81 25.00
CA GLN A 170 -10.53 -1.55 26.37
C GLN A 170 -11.12 -0.28 26.98
N ARG A 171 -11.42 0.73 26.15
CA ARG A 171 -12.08 1.98 26.57
C ARG A 171 -13.61 1.91 26.60
N GLY A 172 -14.19 0.80 26.11
CA GLY A 172 -15.64 0.67 25.99
C GLY A 172 -16.27 1.55 24.90
N GLU A 173 -15.50 1.97 23.91
CA GLU A 173 -15.90 2.91 22.85
C GLU A 173 -16.25 2.22 21.53
N LEU A 174 -16.17 0.89 21.44
CA LEU A 174 -16.59 0.17 20.25
C LEU A 174 -18.11 0.24 20.05
N PRO A 175 -18.58 0.45 18.80
CA PRO A 175 -19.99 0.34 18.48
C PRO A 175 -20.55 -1.05 18.81
N GLU A 176 -21.77 -1.11 19.31
CA GLU A 176 -22.42 -2.36 19.77
C GLU A 176 -22.54 -3.44 18.67
N ASN A 177 -22.58 -3.04 17.42
CA ASN A 177 -22.73 -3.93 16.27
C ASN A 177 -21.40 -4.34 15.61
N MET A 178 -20.25 -3.97 16.18
CA MET A 178 -18.93 -4.34 15.70
C MET A 178 -18.29 -5.42 16.57
N GLU A 179 -17.51 -6.31 15.95
CA GLU A 179 -16.59 -7.16 16.70
C GLU A 179 -15.57 -6.28 17.44
N HIS A 180 -15.20 -6.71 18.66
CA HIS A 180 -14.27 -5.92 19.49
C HIS A 180 -12.91 -5.71 18.80
N TYR A 181 -12.44 -6.70 18.00
CA TYR A 181 -11.22 -6.61 17.21
C TYR A 181 -11.24 -7.65 16.09
N ILE A 182 -10.33 -7.50 15.11
CA ILE A 182 -10.18 -8.46 14.01
C ILE A 182 -9.55 -9.74 14.56
N THR A 183 -10.25 -10.86 14.39
CA THR A 183 -9.75 -12.19 14.77
C THR A 183 -9.15 -12.91 13.57
N ALA A 184 -8.28 -13.91 13.81
CA ALA A 184 -7.75 -14.75 12.72
C ALA A 184 -8.86 -15.51 11.97
N GLU A 185 -9.94 -15.89 12.66
CA GLU A 185 -11.12 -16.49 12.03
C GLU A 185 -11.89 -15.49 11.16
N PHE A 186 -11.96 -14.22 11.53
CA PHE A 186 -12.53 -13.18 10.67
C PHE A 186 -11.69 -13.02 9.39
N VAL A 187 -10.36 -12.95 9.52
CA VAL A 187 -9.44 -12.91 8.37
C VAL A 187 -9.67 -14.11 7.46
N ARG A 188 -9.71 -15.33 8.03
CA ARG A 188 -9.95 -16.57 7.28
C ARG A 188 -11.27 -16.52 6.49
N LYS A 189 -12.36 -16.06 7.13
CA LYS A 189 -13.67 -15.96 6.47
C LYS A 189 -13.66 -14.97 5.30
N GLU A 190 -13.09 -13.79 5.50
CA GLU A 190 -13.01 -12.78 4.43
C GLU A 190 -12.22 -13.30 3.21
N VAL A 191 -11.12 -14.03 3.46
CA VAL A 191 -10.32 -14.66 2.39
C VAL A 191 -11.07 -15.82 1.74
N ALA A 192 -11.73 -16.70 2.53
CA ALA A 192 -12.49 -17.84 2.01
C ALA A 192 -13.65 -17.42 1.09
N GLU A 193 -14.29 -16.28 1.41
CA GLU A 193 -15.41 -15.73 0.64
C GLU A 193 -14.95 -14.82 -0.51
N GLY A 194 -13.63 -14.60 -0.67
CA GLY A 194 -13.05 -13.77 -1.73
C GLY A 194 -13.17 -12.27 -1.52
N ARG A 195 -13.62 -11.81 -0.33
CA ARG A 195 -13.73 -10.37 0.00
C ARG A 195 -12.41 -9.75 0.45
N ALA A 196 -11.38 -10.56 0.63
CA ALA A 196 -10.03 -10.11 0.94
C ALA A 196 -9.00 -11.05 0.33
N ILE A 197 -7.78 -10.53 0.09
CA ILE A 197 -6.64 -11.32 -0.36
C ILE A 197 -5.43 -11.11 0.54
N ILE A 198 -4.60 -12.14 0.65
CA ILE A 198 -3.29 -12.12 1.30
C ILE A 198 -2.26 -12.43 0.22
N PRO A 199 -1.64 -11.41 -0.41
CA PRO A 199 -0.58 -11.64 -1.39
C PRO A 199 0.69 -12.10 -0.67
N ALA A 200 1.05 -13.38 -0.85
CA ALA A 200 2.06 -14.03 -0.04
C ALA A 200 2.73 -15.21 -0.77
N ASN A 201 3.37 -14.94 -1.92
CA ASN A 201 4.08 -15.97 -2.69
C ASN A 201 5.02 -16.80 -1.79
N ILE A 202 5.00 -18.11 -1.97
CA ILE A 202 5.87 -19.05 -1.22
C ILE A 202 7.37 -18.83 -1.49
N ASN A 203 7.73 -18.16 -2.59
CA ASN A 203 9.10 -17.78 -2.95
C ASN A 203 9.50 -16.36 -2.51
N HIS A 204 8.62 -15.69 -1.74
CA HIS A 204 8.93 -14.41 -1.08
C HIS A 204 8.74 -14.55 0.45
N PRO A 205 9.48 -15.44 1.12
CA PRO A 205 9.34 -15.66 2.55
C PRO A 205 9.84 -14.51 3.43
N GLU A 206 10.49 -13.51 2.86
CA GLU A 206 10.91 -12.26 3.51
C GLU A 206 9.72 -11.33 3.84
N THR A 207 8.62 -11.46 3.09
CA THR A 207 7.44 -10.59 3.20
C THR A 207 6.72 -10.73 4.55
N GLU A 208 6.44 -9.60 5.17
CA GLU A 208 5.50 -9.49 6.29
C GLU A 208 4.06 -9.63 5.78
N PRO A 209 3.25 -10.56 6.33
CA PRO A 209 1.88 -10.74 5.90
C PRO A 209 1.03 -9.48 6.04
N MET A 210 0.23 -9.19 5.00
CA MET A 210 -0.74 -8.12 4.97
C MET A 210 -2.01 -8.55 4.24
N ILE A 211 -3.09 -7.81 4.40
CA ILE A 211 -4.38 -8.12 3.79
C ILE A 211 -4.91 -6.91 3.01
N ILE A 212 -5.52 -7.19 1.87
CA ILE A 212 -6.21 -6.22 1.04
C ILE A 212 -7.69 -6.60 1.04
N GLY A 213 -8.55 -5.78 1.66
CA GLY A 213 -9.97 -6.03 1.77
C GLY A 213 -10.70 -4.82 2.37
N ARG A 214 -11.95 -4.58 1.95
CA ARG A 214 -12.72 -3.40 2.36
C ARG A 214 -13.01 -3.31 3.86
N ASN A 215 -13.01 -4.46 4.55
CA ASN A 215 -13.27 -4.53 5.99
C ASN A 215 -12.01 -4.36 6.86
N PHE A 216 -10.90 -4.02 6.23
CA PHE A 216 -9.60 -3.74 6.85
C PHE A 216 -9.19 -2.30 6.57
N LEU A 217 -8.07 -1.86 7.14
CA LEU A 217 -7.48 -0.57 6.80
C LEU A 217 -7.23 -0.47 5.30
N VAL A 218 -7.50 0.69 4.70
CA VAL A 218 -7.19 0.95 3.28
C VAL A 218 -5.69 0.92 3.07
N LYS A 219 -5.24 0.11 2.11
CA LYS A 219 -3.82 -0.09 1.79
C LYS A 219 -3.37 0.84 0.67
N ILE A 220 -2.06 1.03 0.59
CA ILE A 220 -1.44 1.87 -0.45
C ILE A 220 -0.39 1.07 -1.18
N ASN A 221 -0.49 1.08 -2.51
CA ASN A 221 0.55 0.60 -3.39
C ASN A 221 1.41 1.75 -3.92
N ALA A 222 2.73 1.56 -3.91
CA ALA A 222 3.69 2.44 -4.56
C ALA A 222 4.24 1.81 -5.84
N ASN A 223 4.05 2.48 -6.98
CA ASN A 223 4.68 2.10 -8.24
C ASN A 223 6.12 2.59 -8.28
N ILE A 224 7.03 1.69 -8.53
CA ILE A 224 8.44 1.97 -8.84
C ILE A 224 8.82 1.26 -10.14
N GLY A 225 10.02 1.41 -10.58
CA GLY A 225 10.54 0.72 -11.76
C GLY A 225 11.41 1.62 -12.61
N ASN A 226 12.40 1.01 -13.26
CA ASN A 226 13.26 1.70 -14.20
C ASN A 226 12.58 1.88 -15.57
N SER A 227 13.13 2.81 -16.36
CA SER A 227 12.76 2.98 -17.76
C SER A 227 14.00 2.82 -18.65
N ALA A 228 13.80 2.74 -19.96
CA ALA A 228 14.90 2.63 -20.92
C ALA A 228 15.92 3.79 -20.83
N THR A 229 15.56 4.90 -20.23
CA THR A 229 16.35 6.14 -20.20
C THR A 229 16.84 6.54 -18.81
N THR A 230 16.26 6.01 -17.74
CA THR A 230 16.52 6.47 -16.36
C THR A 230 16.34 5.38 -15.33
N SER A 231 17.03 5.57 -14.20
CA SER A 231 17.06 4.76 -12.97
C SER A 231 17.93 3.51 -13.05
N SER A 232 18.68 3.28 -12.00
CA SER A 232 19.53 2.11 -11.78
C SER A 232 18.85 1.11 -10.82
N ILE A 233 19.44 -0.09 -10.66
CA ILE A 233 18.99 -1.08 -9.69
C ILE A 233 19.01 -0.48 -8.27
N GLU A 234 20.09 0.25 -7.94
CA GLU A 234 20.28 0.88 -6.63
C GLU A 234 19.20 1.93 -6.35
N GLU A 235 18.84 2.74 -7.35
CA GLU A 235 17.77 3.73 -7.21
C GLU A 235 16.42 3.08 -6.98
N GLU A 236 16.13 1.95 -7.62
CA GLU A 236 14.88 1.23 -7.43
C GLU A 236 14.80 0.59 -6.05
N VAL A 237 15.88 -0.02 -5.54
CA VAL A 237 15.96 -0.53 -4.17
C VAL A 237 15.80 0.61 -3.16
N GLU A 238 16.43 1.77 -3.39
CA GLU A 238 16.27 2.94 -2.52
C GLU A 238 14.81 3.43 -2.51
N LYS A 239 14.15 3.52 -3.66
CA LYS A 239 12.74 3.89 -3.76
C LYS A 239 11.83 2.91 -3.04
N MET A 240 12.10 1.60 -3.14
CA MET A 240 11.38 0.57 -2.42
C MET A 240 11.51 0.76 -0.90
N VAL A 241 12.72 0.88 -0.38
CA VAL A 241 12.98 1.12 1.06
C VAL A 241 12.30 2.41 1.52
N TRP A 242 12.39 3.47 0.72
CA TRP A 242 11.79 4.76 1.02
C TRP A 242 10.26 4.69 1.06
N SER A 243 9.65 3.94 0.14
CA SER A 243 8.20 3.70 0.11
C SER A 243 7.71 3.01 1.37
N THR A 244 8.37 1.93 1.78
CA THR A 244 7.98 1.16 2.97
C THR A 244 8.18 1.95 4.26
N ARG A 245 9.24 2.76 4.34
CA ARG A 245 9.51 3.65 5.48
C ARG A 245 8.39 4.67 5.71
N TRP A 246 7.78 5.18 4.64
CA TRP A 246 6.72 6.21 4.70
C TRP A 246 5.31 5.63 4.71
N GLY A 247 5.17 4.31 4.68
CA GLY A 247 3.89 3.64 4.88
C GLY A 247 3.28 3.01 3.63
N GLY A 248 4.07 2.77 2.57
CA GLY A 248 3.64 1.94 1.44
C GLY A 248 3.40 0.51 1.89
N ASP A 249 2.21 -0.01 1.63
CA ASP A 249 1.78 -1.35 2.06
C ASP A 249 2.16 -2.44 1.05
N THR A 250 2.30 -2.06 -0.22
CA THR A 250 2.80 -2.89 -1.32
C THR A 250 3.67 -2.07 -2.26
N ILE A 251 4.47 -2.76 -3.04
CA ILE A 251 5.29 -2.19 -4.12
C ILE A 251 4.87 -2.84 -5.43
N MET A 252 4.78 -2.05 -6.49
CA MET A 252 4.64 -2.57 -7.85
C MET A 252 5.86 -2.21 -8.67
N ASP A 253 6.59 -3.23 -9.14
CA ASP A 253 7.70 -3.05 -10.08
C ASP A 253 7.17 -2.97 -11.51
N LEU A 254 7.15 -1.75 -12.05
CA LEU A 254 6.71 -1.44 -13.41
C LEU A 254 7.88 -1.26 -14.38
N SER A 255 9.03 -1.86 -14.10
CA SER A 255 10.23 -1.75 -14.93
C SER A 255 9.95 -2.11 -16.39
N THR A 256 10.43 -1.25 -17.29
CA THR A 256 10.33 -1.40 -18.75
C THR A 256 11.68 -1.20 -19.44
N GLY A 257 12.72 -0.95 -18.65
CA GLY A 257 14.09 -0.77 -19.13
C GLY A 257 14.83 -2.08 -19.35
N LYS A 258 16.15 -2.00 -19.32
CA LYS A 258 17.01 -3.18 -19.37
C LYS A 258 17.09 -3.85 -17.99
N HIS A 259 17.43 -5.14 -17.99
CA HIS A 259 17.69 -5.90 -16.76
C HIS A 259 16.51 -5.99 -15.80
N ILE A 260 15.28 -6.09 -16.33
CA ILE A 260 14.05 -6.21 -15.53
C ILE A 260 14.14 -7.40 -14.56
N HIS A 261 14.63 -8.55 -15.02
CA HIS A 261 14.81 -9.76 -14.21
C HIS A 261 15.72 -9.51 -13.00
N GLN A 262 16.88 -8.90 -13.22
CA GLN A 262 17.87 -8.64 -12.19
C GLN A 262 17.40 -7.55 -11.21
N THR A 263 16.81 -6.47 -11.71
CA THR A 263 16.25 -5.39 -10.87
C THR A 263 15.18 -5.94 -9.93
N ARG A 264 14.26 -6.75 -10.43
CA ARG A 264 13.19 -7.37 -9.64
C ARG A 264 13.73 -8.31 -8.56
N GLU A 265 14.79 -9.08 -8.84
CA GLU A 265 15.42 -9.95 -7.84
C GLU A 265 15.91 -9.13 -6.63
N TRP A 266 16.60 -8.02 -6.86
CA TRP A 266 17.04 -7.12 -5.80
C TRP A 266 15.89 -6.52 -5.00
N ILE A 267 14.81 -6.10 -5.69
CA ILE A 267 13.62 -5.53 -5.04
C ILE A 267 12.97 -6.57 -4.14
N ILE A 268 12.67 -7.76 -4.65
CA ILE A 268 11.94 -8.80 -3.91
C ILE A 268 12.73 -9.26 -2.67
N ARG A 269 14.04 -9.55 -2.83
CA ARG A 269 14.86 -10.03 -1.70
C ARG A 269 15.00 -9.00 -0.57
N ASN A 270 14.79 -7.74 -0.86
CA ASN A 270 14.91 -6.64 0.10
C ASN A 270 13.56 -6.00 0.48
N SER A 271 12.45 -6.50 -0.03
CA SER A 271 11.12 -5.96 0.29
C SER A 271 10.48 -6.65 1.49
N PRO A 272 10.12 -5.89 2.55
CA PRO A 272 9.34 -6.42 3.66
C PRO A 272 7.84 -6.47 3.35
N VAL A 273 7.41 -5.94 2.21
CA VAL A 273 6.01 -5.87 1.79
C VAL A 273 5.81 -6.63 0.47
N PRO A 274 4.58 -7.04 0.13
CA PRO A 274 4.32 -7.73 -1.12
C PRO A 274 4.75 -6.91 -2.34
N VAL A 275 5.25 -7.61 -3.36
CA VAL A 275 5.69 -7.03 -4.63
C VAL A 275 4.80 -7.53 -5.75
N GLY A 276 4.18 -6.59 -6.48
CA GLY A 276 3.41 -6.87 -7.69
C GLY A 276 4.16 -6.51 -8.96
N THR A 277 3.72 -7.06 -10.08
CA THR A 277 4.24 -6.76 -11.41
C THR A 277 3.15 -6.74 -12.47
N VAL A 278 3.51 -6.26 -13.65
CA VAL A 278 2.71 -6.36 -14.88
C VAL A 278 3.47 -7.24 -15.88
N PRO A 279 3.28 -8.58 -15.87
CA PRO A 279 4.13 -9.51 -16.61
C PRO A 279 4.21 -9.25 -18.11
N ILE A 280 3.15 -8.68 -18.70
CA ILE A 280 3.11 -8.36 -20.13
C ILE A 280 4.19 -7.34 -20.54
N TYR A 281 4.70 -6.51 -19.60
CA TYR A 281 5.77 -5.55 -19.91
C TYR A 281 7.08 -6.27 -20.18
N GLN A 282 7.44 -7.25 -19.36
CA GLN A 282 8.63 -8.04 -19.59
C GLN A 282 8.45 -9.01 -20.78
N ALA A 283 7.27 -9.57 -20.97
CA ALA A 283 6.97 -10.39 -22.13
C ALA A 283 7.16 -9.58 -23.44
N LEU A 284 6.72 -8.31 -23.44
CA LEU A 284 6.92 -7.40 -24.57
C LEU A 284 8.41 -7.09 -24.82
N GLU A 285 9.20 -6.91 -23.74
CA GLU A 285 10.64 -6.72 -23.84
C GLU A 285 11.33 -7.93 -24.47
N LYS A 286 10.94 -9.16 -24.09
CA LYS A 286 11.45 -10.41 -24.66
C LYS A 286 11.22 -10.55 -26.17
N VAL A 287 10.20 -9.89 -26.71
CA VAL A 287 9.90 -9.83 -28.16
C VAL A 287 10.30 -8.48 -28.78
N ASN A 288 11.30 -7.81 -28.21
CA ASN A 288 11.87 -6.54 -28.70
C ASN A 288 10.84 -5.40 -28.85
N GLY A 289 9.79 -5.39 -28.07
CA GLY A 289 8.78 -4.34 -28.06
C GLY A 289 7.71 -4.45 -29.17
N VAL A 290 7.66 -5.55 -29.90
CA VAL A 290 6.68 -5.78 -30.97
C VAL A 290 5.49 -6.55 -30.40
N ALA A 291 4.36 -5.86 -30.21
CA ALA A 291 3.19 -6.47 -29.58
C ALA A 291 2.63 -7.66 -30.35
N GLU A 292 2.68 -7.62 -31.68
CA GLU A 292 2.23 -8.69 -32.57
C GLU A 292 3.05 -9.98 -32.45
N ASP A 293 4.30 -9.89 -32.00
CA ASP A 293 5.17 -11.05 -31.82
C ASP A 293 4.97 -11.76 -30.47
N LEU A 294 4.12 -11.23 -29.59
CA LEU A 294 3.77 -11.90 -28.34
C LEU A 294 3.05 -13.22 -28.61
N THR A 295 3.42 -14.26 -27.85
CA THR A 295 2.75 -15.55 -27.87
C THR A 295 2.38 -15.98 -26.45
N TRP A 296 1.44 -16.91 -26.35
CA TRP A 296 1.10 -17.51 -25.07
C TRP A 296 2.33 -18.16 -24.41
N GLU A 297 3.19 -18.83 -25.17
CA GLU A 297 4.39 -19.51 -24.66
C GLU A 297 5.36 -18.54 -24.00
N VAL A 298 5.64 -17.39 -24.64
CA VAL A 298 6.50 -16.33 -24.07
C VAL A 298 5.88 -15.77 -22.81
N PHE A 299 4.58 -15.49 -22.84
CA PHE A 299 3.87 -14.97 -21.68
C PHE A 299 3.81 -15.98 -20.53
N ARG A 300 3.51 -17.24 -20.82
CA ARG A 300 3.50 -18.33 -19.85
C ARG A 300 4.85 -18.53 -19.17
N ASP A 301 5.95 -18.53 -19.93
CA ASP A 301 7.30 -18.63 -19.36
C ASP A 301 7.62 -17.41 -18.46
N THR A 302 7.14 -16.22 -18.84
CA THR A 302 7.29 -15.00 -18.03
C THR A 302 6.52 -15.09 -16.70
N LEU A 303 5.32 -15.64 -16.69
CA LEU A 303 4.57 -15.86 -15.46
C LEU A 303 5.30 -16.83 -14.52
N ILE A 304 5.82 -17.95 -15.06
CA ILE A 304 6.57 -18.93 -14.28
C ILE A 304 7.84 -18.30 -13.71
N GLU A 305 8.60 -17.59 -14.53
CA GLU A 305 9.80 -16.85 -14.12
C GLU A 305 9.51 -15.94 -12.91
N GLN A 306 8.51 -15.10 -13.02
CA GLN A 306 8.18 -14.13 -11.99
C GLN A 306 7.59 -14.77 -10.72
N ALA A 307 6.81 -15.83 -10.86
CA ALA A 307 6.31 -16.61 -9.72
C ALA A 307 7.46 -17.32 -8.98
N GLU A 308 8.43 -17.86 -9.68
CA GLU A 308 9.61 -18.51 -9.10
C GLU A 308 10.58 -17.50 -8.46
N GLN A 309 10.62 -16.25 -8.93
CA GLN A 309 11.34 -15.17 -8.25
C GLN A 309 10.65 -14.72 -6.96
N GLY A 310 9.34 -14.89 -6.82
CA GLY A 310 8.61 -14.53 -5.61
C GLY A 310 7.68 -13.33 -5.75
N VAL A 311 7.26 -12.96 -6.97
CA VAL A 311 6.24 -11.92 -7.16
C VAL A 311 4.93 -12.36 -6.51
N ASP A 312 4.34 -11.50 -5.69
CA ASP A 312 3.18 -11.83 -4.84
C ASP A 312 1.84 -11.66 -5.56
N TYR A 313 1.77 -10.76 -6.54
CA TYR A 313 0.56 -10.58 -7.36
C TYR A 313 0.88 -10.08 -8.77
N PHE A 314 0.09 -10.53 -9.74
CA PHE A 314 0.22 -10.17 -11.15
C PHE A 314 -0.93 -9.31 -11.62
N THR A 315 -0.63 -8.20 -12.28
CA THR A 315 -1.62 -7.47 -13.08
C THR A 315 -1.79 -8.14 -14.43
N ILE A 316 -2.98 -8.69 -14.67
CA ILE A 316 -3.35 -9.43 -15.87
C ILE A 316 -4.54 -8.74 -16.56
N HIS A 317 -4.32 -8.18 -17.75
CA HIS A 317 -5.33 -7.43 -18.52
C HIS A 317 -6.27 -8.36 -19.34
N ALA A 318 -6.75 -9.43 -18.71
CA ALA A 318 -7.58 -10.44 -19.38
C ALA A 318 -9.00 -9.94 -19.74
N GLY A 319 -9.43 -8.80 -19.18
CA GLY A 319 -10.69 -8.15 -19.52
C GLY A 319 -10.68 -7.38 -20.84
N VAL A 320 -9.50 -7.14 -21.43
CA VAL A 320 -9.37 -6.49 -22.75
C VAL A 320 -9.67 -7.52 -23.83
N ARG A 321 -10.90 -7.52 -24.31
CA ARG A 321 -11.38 -8.46 -25.31
C ARG A 321 -11.50 -7.83 -26.69
N LEU A 322 -11.38 -8.66 -27.73
CA LEU A 322 -11.54 -8.21 -29.12
C LEU A 322 -12.87 -7.46 -29.34
N SER A 323 -13.95 -7.91 -28.71
CA SER A 323 -15.28 -7.27 -28.80
C SER A 323 -15.39 -5.93 -28.07
N HIS A 324 -14.50 -5.65 -27.12
CA HIS A 324 -14.53 -4.40 -26.33
C HIS A 324 -13.72 -3.28 -26.98
N ILE A 325 -12.71 -3.61 -27.78
CA ILE A 325 -11.81 -2.63 -28.41
C ILE A 325 -12.56 -1.58 -29.25
N PRO A 326 -13.56 -1.95 -30.09
CA PRO A 326 -14.32 -0.97 -30.86
C PRO A 326 -15.08 0.06 -30.00
N LEU A 327 -15.40 -0.27 -28.75
CA LEU A 327 -16.09 0.64 -27.85
C LEU A 327 -15.24 1.87 -27.44
N THR A 328 -13.92 1.77 -27.62
CA THR A 328 -12.97 2.85 -27.29
C THR A 328 -12.77 3.88 -28.39
N VAL A 329 -13.33 3.65 -29.57
CA VAL A 329 -13.03 4.43 -30.80
C VAL A 329 -13.38 5.92 -30.69
N ASN A 330 -14.42 6.23 -29.91
CA ASN A 330 -14.92 7.59 -29.72
C ASN A 330 -14.41 8.26 -28.44
N ARG A 331 -13.51 7.61 -27.71
CA ARG A 331 -12.92 8.17 -26.48
C ARG A 331 -12.01 9.36 -26.77
N THR A 332 -12.01 10.32 -25.87
CA THR A 332 -11.10 11.46 -25.91
C THR A 332 -9.64 11.01 -25.79
N THR A 333 -9.35 10.00 -24.96
CA THR A 333 -7.99 9.54 -24.68
C THR A 333 -7.70 8.10 -25.17
N GLY A 334 -8.66 7.45 -25.83
CA GLY A 334 -8.47 6.09 -26.36
C GLY A 334 -8.22 5.05 -25.26
N ILE A 335 -7.17 4.25 -25.41
CA ILE A 335 -6.73 3.23 -24.44
C ILE A 335 -5.43 3.71 -23.80
N VAL A 336 -5.52 4.20 -22.55
CA VAL A 336 -4.38 4.79 -21.82
C VAL A 336 -3.60 3.77 -20.99
N SER A 337 -4.20 2.61 -20.69
CA SER A 337 -3.48 1.52 -20.04
C SER A 337 -2.43 0.94 -20.98
N ARG A 338 -1.18 0.86 -20.52
CA ARG A 338 -0.09 0.29 -21.32
C ARG A 338 -0.35 -1.19 -21.65
N GLY A 339 -0.75 -1.99 -20.65
CA GLY A 339 -1.11 -3.39 -20.87
C GLY A 339 -2.36 -3.54 -21.73
N GLY A 340 -3.35 -2.67 -21.54
CA GLY A 340 -4.55 -2.63 -22.37
C GLY A 340 -4.25 -2.33 -23.84
N SER A 341 -3.40 -1.33 -24.13
CA SER A 341 -3.03 -0.97 -25.50
C SER A 341 -2.18 -2.05 -26.18
N ILE A 342 -1.28 -2.73 -25.46
CA ILE A 342 -0.51 -3.87 -25.97
C ILE A 342 -1.45 -4.99 -26.42
N MET A 343 -2.40 -5.38 -25.56
CA MET A 343 -3.35 -6.44 -25.88
C MET A 343 -4.33 -6.06 -26.98
N ALA A 344 -4.76 -4.80 -27.02
CA ALA A 344 -5.60 -4.30 -28.12
C ALA A 344 -4.87 -4.36 -29.46
N ALA A 345 -3.59 -3.96 -29.51
CA ALA A 345 -2.76 -4.06 -30.72
C ALA A 345 -2.62 -5.52 -31.17
N TRP A 346 -2.35 -6.43 -30.21
CA TRP A 346 -2.24 -7.86 -30.50
C TRP A 346 -3.54 -8.42 -31.10
N CYS A 347 -4.69 -8.18 -30.44
CA CYS A 347 -6.00 -8.66 -30.90
C CYS A 347 -6.34 -8.16 -32.31
N LEU A 348 -6.03 -6.90 -32.61
CA LEU A 348 -6.30 -6.31 -33.95
C LEU A 348 -5.35 -6.87 -35.02
N ALA A 349 -4.08 -7.10 -34.71
CA ALA A 349 -3.12 -7.64 -35.66
C ALA A 349 -3.46 -9.08 -36.06
N HIS A 350 -3.86 -9.91 -35.10
CA HIS A 350 -4.17 -11.32 -35.32
C HIS A 350 -5.63 -11.59 -35.68
N HIS A 351 -6.54 -10.62 -35.45
CA HIS A 351 -7.99 -10.83 -35.55
C HIS A 351 -8.50 -11.97 -34.66
N GLU A 352 -7.88 -12.13 -33.49
CA GLU A 352 -8.16 -13.18 -32.53
C GLU A 352 -8.48 -12.60 -31.13
N GLU A 353 -9.19 -13.40 -30.32
CA GLU A 353 -9.44 -13.05 -28.92
C GLU A 353 -8.14 -13.08 -28.12
N SER A 354 -8.01 -12.18 -27.16
CA SER A 354 -6.86 -12.07 -26.27
C SER A 354 -6.44 -13.42 -25.69
N PHE A 355 -5.17 -13.79 -25.84
CA PHE A 355 -4.65 -15.03 -25.24
C PHE A 355 -4.68 -14.98 -23.68
N LEU A 356 -4.69 -13.79 -23.08
CA LEU A 356 -4.87 -13.66 -21.63
C LEU A 356 -6.27 -14.12 -21.19
N TYR A 357 -7.27 -13.93 -22.03
CA TYR A 357 -8.63 -14.38 -21.80
C TYR A 357 -8.79 -15.87 -22.13
N THR A 358 -8.30 -16.33 -23.28
CA THR A 358 -8.48 -17.72 -23.73
C THR A 358 -7.67 -18.74 -22.93
N HIS A 359 -6.53 -18.33 -22.32
CA HIS A 359 -5.69 -19.15 -21.45
C HIS A 359 -5.85 -18.81 -19.96
N PHE A 360 -6.97 -18.19 -19.56
CA PHE A 360 -7.13 -17.70 -18.19
C PHE A 360 -7.07 -18.84 -17.15
N GLU A 361 -7.64 -20.01 -17.45
CA GLU A 361 -7.55 -21.17 -16.55
C GLU A 361 -6.11 -21.71 -16.43
N ASP A 362 -5.33 -21.68 -17.52
CA ASP A 362 -3.91 -22.05 -17.49
C ASP A 362 -3.10 -21.08 -16.60
N ILE A 363 -3.45 -19.78 -16.62
CA ILE A 363 -2.85 -18.78 -15.71
C ILE A 363 -3.21 -19.12 -14.26
N CYS A 364 -4.46 -19.49 -13.97
CA CYS A 364 -4.89 -19.90 -12.63
C CYS A 364 -4.08 -21.11 -12.11
N GLU A 365 -3.81 -22.10 -12.98
CA GLU A 365 -3.02 -23.27 -12.63
C GLU A 365 -1.57 -22.92 -12.25
N ILE A 366 -0.98 -21.93 -12.91
CA ILE A 366 0.35 -21.41 -12.53
C ILE A 366 0.26 -20.71 -11.18
N MET A 367 -0.69 -19.79 -11.00
CA MET A 367 -0.76 -18.92 -9.82
C MET A 367 -1.03 -19.70 -8.54
N LYS A 368 -1.91 -20.69 -8.54
CA LYS A 368 -2.20 -21.54 -7.36
C LYS A 368 -1.01 -22.36 -6.89
N ALA A 369 -0.04 -22.63 -7.79
CA ALA A 369 1.13 -23.43 -7.48
C ALA A 369 2.22 -22.66 -6.69
N TYR A 370 2.10 -21.32 -6.63
CA TYR A 370 3.08 -20.43 -5.98
C TYR A 370 2.44 -19.45 -4.98
N ASP A 371 1.13 -19.47 -4.82
CA ASP A 371 0.33 -18.47 -4.06
C ASP A 371 0.51 -17.05 -4.60
N VAL A 372 0.37 -16.89 -5.91
CA VAL A 372 0.31 -15.58 -6.56
C VAL A 372 -1.14 -15.14 -6.66
N SER A 373 -1.43 -13.90 -6.31
CA SER A 373 -2.78 -13.33 -6.40
C SER A 373 -2.98 -12.60 -7.74
N PHE A 374 -4.21 -12.56 -8.25
CA PHE A 374 -4.57 -11.68 -9.35
C PHE A 374 -4.74 -10.23 -8.89
N SER A 375 -4.19 -9.30 -9.66
CA SER A 375 -4.70 -7.96 -9.87
C SER A 375 -5.30 -7.96 -11.27
N LEU A 376 -6.62 -8.15 -11.40
CA LEU A 376 -7.26 -8.16 -12.72
C LEU A 376 -7.28 -6.75 -13.28
N GLY A 377 -6.44 -6.52 -14.29
CA GLY A 377 -6.10 -5.21 -14.81
C GLY A 377 -7.24 -4.52 -15.56
N ASP A 378 -7.40 -3.23 -15.32
CA ASP A 378 -8.37 -2.35 -15.99
C ASP A 378 -7.77 -1.76 -17.29
N GLY A 379 -7.53 -2.62 -18.27
CA GLY A 379 -6.92 -2.22 -19.54
C GLY A 379 -7.71 -1.18 -20.34
N LEU A 380 -9.00 -1.07 -20.08
CA LEU A 380 -9.90 -0.10 -20.70
C LEU A 380 -10.37 0.99 -19.72
N ARG A 381 -9.57 1.26 -18.65
CA ARG A 381 -9.88 2.38 -17.75
C ARG A 381 -9.92 3.72 -18.49
N PRO A 382 -10.75 4.70 -18.04
CA PRO A 382 -10.78 6.04 -18.63
C PRO A 382 -9.46 6.79 -18.32
N GLY A 383 -8.94 7.49 -19.31
CA GLY A 383 -7.79 8.40 -19.20
C GLY A 383 -8.16 9.87 -19.15
N SER A 384 -9.46 10.18 -19.12
CA SER A 384 -9.99 11.54 -18.97
C SER A 384 -11.36 11.50 -18.30
N GLN A 385 -11.77 12.65 -17.74
CA GLN A 385 -13.11 12.79 -17.16
C GLN A 385 -14.23 12.54 -18.17
N ALA A 386 -13.98 12.83 -19.45
CA ALA A 386 -14.95 12.66 -20.53
C ALA A 386 -15.30 11.19 -20.78
N ASP A 387 -14.35 10.29 -20.55
CA ASP A 387 -14.47 8.85 -20.83
C ASP A 387 -14.95 8.04 -19.60
N ALA A 388 -15.18 8.69 -18.45
CA ALA A 388 -15.50 8.04 -17.20
C ALA A 388 -16.86 7.29 -17.23
N ASN A 389 -16.84 6.02 -16.80
CA ASN A 389 -18.00 5.11 -16.79
C ASN A 389 -18.62 4.91 -18.18
N ASP A 390 -17.79 4.90 -19.22
CA ASP A 390 -18.26 4.62 -20.57
C ASP A 390 -18.52 3.13 -20.81
N GLU A 391 -19.06 2.80 -21.97
CA GLU A 391 -19.42 1.43 -22.32
C GLU A 391 -18.19 0.49 -22.34
N ALA A 392 -17.02 0.97 -22.78
CA ALA A 392 -15.79 0.17 -22.80
C ALA A 392 -15.32 -0.21 -21.40
N GLN A 393 -15.24 0.77 -20.48
CA GLN A 393 -14.87 0.53 -19.09
C GLN A 393 -15.83 -0.46 -18.41
N LEU A 394 -17.15 -0.26 -18.59
CA LEU A 394 -18.17 -1.09 -17.92
C LEU A 394 -18.24 -2.49 -18.52
N ALA A 395 -17.99 -2.66 -19.83
CA ALA A 395 -17.92 -3.97 -20.46
C ALA A 395 -16.72 -4.78 -19.94
N GLU A 396 -15.56 -4.13 -19.78
CA GLU A 396 -14.41 -4.75 -19.14
C GLU A 396 -14.70 -5.15 -17.69
N LEU A 397 -15.27 -4.26 -16.88
CA LEU A 397 -15.58 -4.54 -15.47
C LEU A 397 -16.48 -5.78 -15.33
N LYS A 398 -17.48 -5.97 -16.19
CA LYS A 398 -18.30 -7.19 -16.20
C LYS A 398 -17.47 -8.43 -16.48
N THR A 399 -16.57 -8.35 -17.46
CA THR A 399 -15.66 -9.47 -17.79
C THR A 399 -14.75 -9.78 -16.62
N LEU A 400 -14.23 -8.78 -15.89
CA LEU A 400 -13.41 -9.00 -14.70
C LEU A 400 -14.21 -9.74 -13.60
N GLY A 401 -15.49 -9.45 -13.44
CA GLY A 401 -16.38 -10.18 -12.55
C GLY A 401 -16.56 -11.66 -12.95
N GLU A 402 -16.72 -11.93 -14.25
CA GLU A 402 -16.79 -13.32 -14.78
C GLU A 402 -15.47 -14.07 -14.52
N LEU A 403 -14.32 -13.46 -14.81
CA LEU A 403 -12.99 -14.02 -14.59
C LEU A 403 -12.71 -14.28 -13.10
N THR A 404 -13.22 -13.42 -12.21
CA THR A 404 -13.13 -13.62 -10.76
C THR A 404 -13.76 -14.95 -10.35
N THR A 405 -14.94 -15.27 -10.86
CA THR A 405 -15.59 -16.55 -10.54
C THR A 405 -14.83 -17.76 -11.06
N ILE A 406 -14.12 -17.62 -12.19
CA ILE A 406 -13.25 -18.67 -12.73
C ILE A 406 -12.04 -18.86 -11.81
N ALA A 407 -11.32 -17.78 -11.47
CA ALA A 407 -10.17 -17.86 -10.57
C ALA A 407 -10.52 -18.48 -9.20
N TRP A 408 -11.67 -18.13 -8.65
CA TRP A 408 -12.14 -18.69 -7.38
C TRP A 408 -12.46 -20.19 -7.43
N LYS A 409 -12.79 -20.75 -8.60
CA LYS A 409 -12.92 -22.23 -8.76
C LYS A 409 -11.57 -22.93 -8.63
N HIS A 410 -10.49 -22.23 -8.89
CA HIS A 410 -9.11 -22.71 -8.71
C HIS A 410 -8.53 -22.34 -7.33
N ASP A 411 -9.33 -21.74 -6.43
CA ASP A 411 -8.88 -21.15 -5.16
C ASP A 411 -7.76 -20.10 -5.34
N VAL A 412 -7.77 -19.33 -6.43
CA VAL A 412 -6.83 -18.24 -6.66
C VAL A 412 -7.44 -16.93 -6.19
N GLN A 413 -6.70 -16.20 -5.38
CA GLN A 413 -7.10 -14.91 -4.82
C GLN A 413 -7.16 -13.83 -5.91
N VAL A 414 -8.17 -12.96 -5.85
CA VAL A 414 -8.41 -11.90 -6.85
C VAL A 414 -8.66 -10.57 -6.18
N MET A 415 -7.99 -9.52 -6.66
CA MET A 415 -8.42 -8.14 -6.56
C MET A 415 -8.66 -7.57 -7.96
N ILE A 416 -9.52 -6.57 -8.07
CA ILE A 416 -9.93 -5.92 -9.32
C ILE A 416 -9.25 -4.56 -9.40
N GLU A 417 -8.60 -4.25 -10.52
CA GLU A 417 -8.14 -2.88 -10.76
C GLU A 417 -9.29 -1.97 -11.20
N GLY A 418 -9.18 -0.71 -10.85
CA GLY A 418 -10.22 0.28 -11.07
C GLY A 418 -9.72 1.60 -11.63
N PRO A 419 -10.65 2.53 -11.94
CA PRO A 419 -10.45 3.63 -12.88
C PRO A 419 -9.45 4.68 -12.39
N GLY A 420 -8.80 5.32 -13.36
CA GLY A 420 -7.85 6.42 -13.12
C GLY A 420 -8.49 7.81 -13.13
N HIS A 421 -9.50 8.07 -13.97
CA HIS A 421 -10.12 9.39 -14.14
C HIS A 421 -11.64 9.28 -14.00
N VAL A 422 -12.19 9.74 -12.86
CA VAL A 422 -13.65 9.71 -12.61
C VAL A 422 -14.06 10.97 -11.84
N PRO A 423 -15.02 11.77 -12.37
CA PRO A 423 -15.52 12.92 -11.65
C PRO A 423 -16.27 12.50 -10.37
N MET A 424 -16.20 13.33 -9.34
CA MET A 424 -16.68 13.02 -8.00
C MET A 424 -18.08 12.41 -7.96
N HIS A 425 -19.01 12.93 -8.77
CA HIS A 425 -20.41 12.48 -8.78
C HIS A 425 -20.62 11.06 -9.35
N LYS A 426 -19.63 10.50 -10.08
CA LYS A 426 -19.68 9.14 -10.64
C LYS A 426 -18.89 8.11 -9.79
N ILE A 427 -18.12 8.54 -8.80
CA ILE A 427 -17.26 7.65 -8.01
C ILE A 427 -18.09 6.59 -7.27
N LYS A 428 -19.19 6.99 -6.63
CA LYS A 428 -20.04 6.05 -5.90
C LYS A 428 -20.66 5.01 -6.83
N GLU A 429 -21.19 5.42 -7.97
CA GLU A 429 -21.73 4.51 -8.99
C GLU A 429 -20.68 3.49 -9.44
N ASN A 430 -19.45 3.94 -9.70
CA ASN A 430 -18.36 3.06 -10.11
C ASN A 430 -18.05 2.00 -9.04
N MET A 431 -18.00 2.40 -7.76
CA MET A 431 -17.77 1.48 -6.65
C MET A 431 -18.93 0.49 -6.48
N ASP A 432 -20.18 0.96 -6.54
CA ASP A 432 -21.38 0.13 -6.39
C ASP A 432 -21.43 -0.96 -7.50
N LEU A 433 -21.13 -0.58 -8.75
CA LEU A 433 -21.05 -1.52 -9.87
C LEU A 433 -19.95 -2.57 -9.71
N GLN A 434 -18.78 -2.16 -9.18
CA GLN A 434 -17.70 -3.11 -8.92
C GLN A 434 -18.10 -4.13 -7.84
N LEU A 435 -18.67 -3.67 -6.73
CA LEU A 435 -19.11 -4.55 -5.65
C LEU A 435 -20.16 -5.57 -6.14
N GLU A 436 -21.11 -5.13 -6.96
CA GLU A 436 -22.15 -5.99 -7.50
C GLU A 436 -21.60 -6.98 -8.54
N TRP A 437 -20.88 -6.49 -9.54
CA TRP A 437 -20.48 -7.32 -10.68
C TRP A 437 -19.25 -8.19 -10.40
N CYS A 438 -18.38 -7.75 -9.49
CA CYS A 438 -17.18 -8.49 -9.09
C CYS A 438 -17.32 -9.20 -7.73
N HIS A 439 -18.58 -9.42 -7.26
CA HIS A 439 -18.89 -10.25 -6.11
C HIS A 439 -18.16 -9.85 -4.82
N GLU A 440 -18.02 -8.53 -4.58
CA GLU A 440 -17.31 -7.95 -3.44
C GLU A 440 -15.79 -8.25 -3.37
N ALA A 441 -15.18 -8.77 -4.44
CA ALA A 441 -13.73 -8.87 -4.54
C ALA A 441 -13.06 -7.51 -4.26
N PRO A 442 -11.90 -7.47 -3.60
CA PRO A 442 -11.24 -6.21 -3.28
C PRO A 442 -11.03 -5.32 -4.51
N PHE A 443 -11.33 -4.04 -4.39
CA PHE A 443 -11.08 -3.06 -5.44
C PHE A 443 -9.76 -2.34 -5.19
N TYR A 444 -8.93 -2.24 -6.22
CA TYR A 444 -7.64 -1.57 -6.25
C TYR A 444 -7.70 -0.46 -7.29
N THR A 445 -7.67 0.82 -6.89
CA THR A 445 -7.97 1.94 -7.77
C THR A 445 -6.78 2.89 -7.94
N LEU A 446 -6.61 3.39 -9.17
CA LEU A 446 -5.64 4.45 -9.49
C LEU A 446 -6.29 5.82 -9.24
N GLY A 447 -6.23 6.31 -8.02
CA GLY A 447 -6.93 7.52 -7.60
C GLY A 447 -8.38 7.20 -7.17
N PRO A 448 -9.42 7.69 -7.88
CA PRO A 448 -9.37 8.34 -9.19
C PRO A 448 -9.04 9.84 -9.15
N LEU A 449 -8.45 10.34 -10.24
CA LEU A 449 -8.30 11.77 -10.49
C LEU A 449 -9.69 12.38 -10.75
N VAL A 450 -10.07 13.37 -9.98
CA VAL A 450 -11.42 13.98 -10.05
C VAL A 450 -11.53 15.15 -11.03
N THR A 451 -10.40 15.58 -11.60
CA THR A 451 -10.28 16.61 -12.63
C THR A 451 -8.97 16.46 -13.39
N ASP A 452 -8.93 16.93 -14.64
CA ASP A 452 -7.78 16.79 -15.55
C ASP A 452 -6.95 18.08 -15.69
N ILE A 453 -7.30 19.15 -14.94
CA ILE A 453 -6.73 20.49 -15.18
C ILE A 453 -5.42 20.80 -14.43
N ALA A 454 -4.87 19.86 -13.70
CA ALA A 454 -3.80 20.14 -12.75
C ALA A 454 -2.51 19.31 -12.96
N PRO A 455 -1.88 19.36 -14.15
CA PRO A 455 -0.59 18.68 -14.34
C PRO A 455 0.46 19.15 -13.33
N GLY A 456 1.20 18.21 -12.75
CA GLY A 456 2.13 18.48 -11.64
C GLY A 456 1.48 18.45 -10.25
N TYR A 457 0.14 18.41 -10.18
CA TYR A 457 -0.65 18.29 -8.95
C TYR A 457 -1.59 17.08 -8.96
N ASP A 458 -1.35 16.11 -9.83
CA ASP A 458 -2.21 14.94 -9.99
C ASP A 458 -2.30 14.09 -8.72
N HIS A 459 -1.28 14.11 -7.86
CA HIS A 459 -1.33 13.51 -6.52
C HIS A 459 -2.41 14.14 -5.63
N ILE A 460 -2.71 15.44 -5.79
CA ILE A 460 -3.78 16.12 -5.05
C ILE A 460 -5.14 15.77 -5.64
N THR A 461 -5.31 15.91 -6.96
CA THR A 461 -6.60 15.64 -7.64
C THR A 461 -7.03 14.20 -7.46
N SER A 462 -6.08 13.26 -7.52
CA SER A 462 -6.32 11.84 -7.28
C SER A 462 -6.50 11.52 -5.79
N GLY A 463 -5.79 12.20 -4.89
CA GLY A 463 -5.97 12.04 -3.45
C GLY A 463 -7.39 12.34 -2.98
N ILE A 464 -8.05 13.34 -3.59
CA ILE A 464 -9.47 13.67 -3.35
C ILE A 464 -10.36 12.47 -3.72
N GLY A 465 -10.20 11.94 -4.92
CA GLY A 465 -10.99 10.80 -5.39
C GLY A 465 -10.68 9.52 -4.64
N ALA A 466 -9.41 9.31 -4.28
CA ALA A 466 -8.96 8.17 -3.50
C ALA A 466 -9.61 8.13 -2.11
N ALA A 467 -9.71 9.28 -1.42
CA ALA A 467 -10.42 9.36 -0.15
C ALA A 467 -11.92 9.01 -0.30
N MET A 468 -12.55 9.50 -1.37
CA MET A 468 -13.97 9.21 -1.63
C MET A 468 -14.22 7.73 -1.96
N ILE A 469 -13.47 7.17 -2.90
CA ILE A 469 -13.69 5.78 -3.32
C ILE A 469 -13.29 4.80 -2.22
N GLY A 470 -12.25 5.11 -1.45
CA GLY A 470 -11.85 4.36 -0.27
C GLY A 470 -12.94 4.34 0.80
N TRP A 471 -13.59 5.49 1.05
CA TRP A 471 -14.75 5.57 1.94
C TRP A 471 -15.91 4.69 1.45
N PHE A 472 -16.15 4.63 0.14
CA PHE A 472 -17.21 3.79 -0.43
C PHE A 472 -16.89 2.30 -0.50
N GLY A 473 -15.61 1.89 -0.35
CA GLY A 473 -15.27 0.47 -0.25
C GLY A 473 -13.99 -0.01 -0.93
N THR A 474 -13.25 0.86 -1.64
CA THR A 474 -11.96 0.46 -2.20
C THR A 474 -11.02 -0.03 -1.10
N ALA A 475 -10.33 -1.14 -1.36
CA ALA A 475 -9.47 -1.81 -0.39
C ALA A 475 -8.01 -1.39 -0.49
N MET A 476 -7.55 -1.04 -1.68
CA MET A 476 -6.19 -0.57 -1.94
C MET A 476 -6.19 0.58 -2.94
N LEU A 477 -5.32 1.54 -2.71
CA LEU A 477 -5.13 2.73 -3.53
C LEU A 477 -3.76 2.68 -4.19
N CYS A 478 -3.72 2.80 -5.51
CA CYS A 478 -2.49 3.04 -6.24
C CYS A 478 -2.10 4.50 -6.07
N TYR A 479 -0.94 4.77 -5.53
CA TYR A 479 -0.50 6.15 -5.35
C TYR A 479 -0.26 6.84 -6.70
N VAL A 480 -0.39 8.15 -6.67
CA VAL A 480 -0.02 9.07 -7.77
C VAL A 480 1.00 10.06 -7.24
N THR A 481 2.05 10.31 -7.99
CA THR A 481 3.09 11.27 -7.65
C THR A 481 2.87 12.61 -8.35
N PRO A 482 3.57 13.70 -7.95
CA PRO A 482 3.52 14.97 -8.67
C PRO A 482 3.95 14.88 -10.13
N LYS A 483 4.67 13.80 -10.51
CA LYS A 483 5.16 13.58 -11.87
C LYS A 483 4.27 12.70 -12.74
N GLU A 484 3.09 12.34 -12.27
CA GLU A 484 2.13 11.59 -13.10
C GLU A 484 1.92 12.30 -14.44
N HIS A 485 1.88 11.54 -15.52
CA HIS A 485 1.82 12.01 -16.91
C HIS A 485 3.01 12.89 -17.38
N LEU A 486 4.01 13.20 -16.54
CA LEU A 486 5.09 14.12 -16.84
C LEU A 486 6.49 13.49 -16.84
N GLY A 487 6.73 12.48 -16.00
CA GLY A 487 8.06 11.87 -15.91
C GLY A 487 8.19 10.79 -14.84
N LEU A 488 9.36 10.16 -14.79
CA LEU A 488 9.66 9.14 -13.80
C LEU A 488 9.91 9.79 -12.42
N PRO A 489 9.25 9.33 -11.36
CA PRO A 489 9.42 9.89 -10.02
C PRO A 489 10.78 9.52 -9.42
N ASN A 490 11.38 10.47 -8.70
CA ASN A 490 12.50 10.23 -7.79
C ASN A 490 11.98 9.86 -6.39
N LYS A 491 12.87 9.62 -5.42
CA LYS A 491 12.47 9.22 -4.06
C LYS A 491 11.62 10.28 -3.32
N ASP A 492 11.84 11.58 -3.57
CA ASP A 492 11.08 12.65 -2.92
C ASP A 492 9.66 12.75 -3.49
N ASP A 493 9.52 12.52 -4.80
CA ASP A 493 8.22 12.38 -5.45
C ASP A 493 7.46 11.16 -4.91
N VAL A 494 8.18 10.03 -4.69
CA VAL A 494 7.63 8.82 -4.06
C VAL A 494 7.12 9.14 -2.65
N LYS A 495 7.92 9.81 -1.80
CA LYS A 495 7.50 10.23 -0.47
C LYS A 495 6.24 11.09 -0.54
N THR A 496 6.21 12.09 -1.42
CA THR A 496 5.06 13.00 -1.60
C THR A 496 3.79 12.22 -1.98
N GLY A 497 3.91 11.29 -2.92
CA GLY A 497 2.80 10.41 -3.31
C GLY A 497 2.30 9.53 -2.16
N ILE A 498 3.20 8.86 -1.45
CA ILE A 498 2.86 8.02 -0.28
C ILE A 498 2.13 8.84 0.78
N ILE A 499 2.67 9.99 1.20
CA ILE A 499 2.05 10.83 2.23
C ILE A 499 0.67 11.29 1.80
N THR A 500 0.51 11.75 0.55
CA THR A 500 -0.80 12.14 0.00
C THR A 500 -1.81 11.01 0.11
N TYR A 501 -1.41 9.80 -0.27
CA TYR A 501 -2.30 8.64 -0.26
C TYR A 501 -2.54 8.05 1.13
N LYS A 502 -1.58 8.17 2.06
CA LYS A 502 -1.82 7.87 3.49
C LYS A 502 -2.86 8.81 4.09
N ILE A 503 -2.86 10.09 3.69
CA ILE A 503 -3.91 11.05 4.09
C ILE A 503 -5.27 10.59 3.51
N ALA A 504 -5.32 10.24 2.24
CA ALA A 504 -6.55 9.77 1.59
C ALA A 504 -7.10 8.49 2.22
N ALA A 505 -6.24 7.49 2.44
CA ALA A 505 -6.58 6.21 3.07
C ALA A 505 -7.08 6.41 4.50
N HIS A 506 -6.37 7.22 5.29
CA HIS A 506 -6.77 7.51 6.67
C HIS A 506 -8.12 8.25 6.74
N ALA A 507 -8.36 9.23 5.85
CA ALA A 507 -9.64 9.91 5.74
C ALA A 507 -10.77 8.95 5.36
N ALA A 508 -10.50 7.98 4.48
CA ALA A 508 -11.45 6.93 4.12
C ALA A 508 -11.76 6.00 5.30
N ASP A 509 -10.74 5.61 6.08
CA ASP A 509 -10.91 4.76 7.27
C ASP A 509 -11.72 5.46 8.37
N LEU A 510 -11.50 6.77 8.59
CA LEU A 510 -12.36 7.60 9.43
C LEU A 510 -13.81 7.63 8.91
N GLY A 511 -13.98 7.84 7.60
CA GLY A 511 -15.30 7.88 6.95
C GLY A 511 -16.06 6.56 7.03
N LYS A 512 -15.37 5.43 6.96
CA LYS A 512 -15.94 4.08 7.17
C LYS A 512 -16.29 3.79 8.64
N GLY A 513 -15.84 4.63 9.57
CA GLY A 513 -15.94 4.36 10.99
C GLY A 513 -15.06 3.18 11.43
N HIS A 514 -13.89 3.00 10.78
CA HIS A 514 -12.97 1.93 11.15
C HIS A 514 -12.49 2.13 12.60
N PRO A 515 -12.71 1.15 13.49
CA PRO A 515 -12.31 1.27 14.89
C PRO A 515 -10.80 1.50 15.01
N GLY A 516 -10.42 2.50 15.80
CA GLY A 516 -9.03 2.87 16.01
C GLY A 516 -8.47 3.92 15.04
N ALA A 517 -9.13 4.22 13.93
CA ALA A 517 -8.69 5.29 13.02
C ALA A 517 -8.63 6.65 13.74
N GLN A 518 -9.62 6.95 14.59
CA GLN A 518 -9.74 8.21 15.32
C GLN A 518 -8.66 8.43 16.41
N ILE A 519 -8.02 7.37 16.93
CA ILE A 519 -7.10 7.46 18.09
C ILE A 519 -5.96 8.45 17.83
N ARG A 520 -5.35 8.36 16.67
CA ARG A 520 -4.22 9.22 16.28
C ARG A 520 -4.64 10.67 16.07
N ASP A 521 -5.83 10.90 15.49
CA ASP A 521 -6.40 12.24 15.30
C ASP A 521 -6.70 12.92 16.63
N ASP A 522 -7.27 12.19 17.58
CA ASP A 522 -7.54 12.70 18.92
C ASP A 522 -6.23 13.09 19.63
N ALA A 523 -5.23 12.22 19.57
CA ALA A 523 -3.92 12.46 20.18
C ALA A 523 -3.23 13.70 19.58
N ILE A 524 -3.19 13.81 18.25
CA ILE A 524 -2.55 14.96 17.59
C ILE A 524 -3.33 16.28 17.83
N SER A 525 -4.66 16.21 17.87
CA SER A 525 -5.51 17.38 18.16
C SER A 525 -5.31 17.85 19.58
N LYS A 526 -5.21 16.93 20.55
CA LYS A 526 -4.89 17.25 21.96
C LYS A 526 -3.50 17.87 22.06
N ALA A 527 -2.47 17.24 21.45
CA ALA A 527 -1.10 17.76 21.46
C ALA A 527 -1.02 19.17 20.88
N ARG A 528 -1.72 19.41 19.76
CA ARG A 528 -1.80 20.74 19.12
C ARG A 528 -2.45 21.78 20.05
N PHE A 529 -3.55 21.46 20.68
CA PHE A 529 -4.23 22.37 21.59
C PHE A 529 -3.37 22.68 22.81
N GLU A 530 -2.61 21.72 23.32
CA GLU A 530 -1.72 21.86 24.49
C GLU A 530 -0.34 22.45 24.16
N PHE A 531 -0.09 22.84 22.90
CA PHE A 531 1.20 23.35 22.42
C PHE A 531 2.38 22.37 22.63
N ARG A 532 2.11 21.08 22.66
CA ARG A 532 3.13 20.02 22.68
C ARG A 532 3.60 19.77 21.25
N TRP A 533 4.43 20.70 20.74
CA TRP A 533 4.83 20.75 19.34
C TRP A 533 5.53 19.48 18.85
N GLU A 534 6.49 18.96 19.63
CA GLU A 534 7.18 17.72 19.27
C GLU A 534 6.21 16.54 19.14
N ASP A 535 5.24 16.42 20.04
CA ASP A 535 4.21 15.39 19.95
C ASP A 535 3.33 15.57 18.70
N GLN A 536 2.96 16.81 18.40
CA GLN A 536 2.20 17.12 17.19
C GLN A 536 2.96 16.70 15.92
N PHE A 537 4.27 16.96 15.85
CA PHE A 537 5.10 16.56 14.71
C PHE A 537 5.22 15.05 14.64
N ASN A 538 5.58 14.39 15.75
CA ASN A 538 5.82 12.95 15.80
C ASN A 538 4.55 12.13 15.54
N LEU A 539 3.38 12.64 15.92
CA LEU A 539 2.07 12.06 15.58
C LEU A 539 1.68 12.28 14.11
N GLY A 540 2.29 13.24 13.41
CA GLY A 540 2.06 13.49 11.99
C GLY A 540 2.55 12.34 11.10
N LEU A 541 2.00 12.23 9.89
CA LEU A 541 2.46 11.27 8.89
C LEU A 541 3.86 11.58 8.39
N ASP A 542 4.23 12.87 8.35
CA ASP A 542 5.54 13.38 7.97
C ASP A 542 6.07 14.32 9.07
N PRO A 543 6.70 13.78 10.11
CA PRO A 543 7.20 14.58 11.22
C PRO A 543 8.31 15.56 10.81
N ASP A 544 9.10 15.22 9.79
CA ASP A 544 10.23 16.01 9.34
C ASP A 544 9.75 17.30 8.67
N THR A 545 8.82 17.19 7.73
CA THR A 545 8.22 18.36 7.04
C THR A 545 7.43 19.24 8.02
N ALA A 546 6.71 18.62 8.97
CA ALA A 546 5.97 19.39 9.98
C ALA A 546 6.90 20.24 10.85
N ARG A 547 8.02 19.67 11.28
CA ARG A 547 9.06 20.39 12.07
C ARG A 547 9.73 21.48 11.25
N GLU A 548 10.13 21.17 10.01
CA GLU A 548 10.75 22.15 9.11
C GLU A 548 9.88 23.38 8.94
N TYR A 549 8.61 23.23 8.59
CA TYR A 549 7.69 24.35 8.37
C TYR A 549 7.41 25.17 9.64
N HIS A 550 7.35 24.51 10.79
CA HIS A 550 7.19 25.22 12.06
C HIS A 550 8.43 26.04 12.39
N ASP A 551 9.61 25.47 12.19
CA ASP A 551 10.88 26.05 12.61
C ASP A 551 11.42 27.11 11.65
N GLU A 552 11.07 27.02 10.35
CA GLU A 552 11.55 27.94 9.31
C GLU A 552 11.33 29.40 9.65
N THR A 553 10.20 29.73 10.27
CA THR A 553 9.81 31.10 10.61
C THR A 553 10.02 31.46 12.08
N LEU A 554 10.61 30.57 12.87
CA LEU A 554 10.91 30.74 14.30
C LEU A 554 12.40 30.52 14.58
N PRO A 555 13.27 31.43 14.18
CA PRO A 555 14.74 31.22 14.18
C PRO A 555 15.36 31.11 15.58
N GLN A 556 14.66 31.56 16.63
CA GLN A 556 15.19 31.49 18.00
C GLN A 556 14.69 30.24 18.73
N PRO A 557 15.57 29.47 19.41
CA PRO A 557 15.18 28.23 20.10
C PRO A 557 14.05 28.41 21.11
N LYS A 558 13.98 29.52 21.82
CA LYS A 558 12.87 29.80 22.76
C LYS A 558 11.52 30.03 22.09
N ALA A 559 11.51 30.48 20.83
CA ALA A 559 10.28 30.67 20.08
C ALA A 559 9.70 29.34 19.58
N LYS A 560 10.53 28.31 19.35
CA LYS A 560 10.14 27.00 18.87
C LYS A 560 9.31 26.19 19.89
N VAL A 561 9.42 26.49 21.16
CA VAL A 561 8.65 25.87 22.26
C VAL A 561 7.57 26.80 22.82
N ALA A 562 7.29 27.92 22.16
CA ALA A 562 6.33 28.89 22.62
C ALA A 562 4.87 28.45 22.43
N HIS A 563 3.96 28.98 23.23
CA HIS A 563 2.51 28.71 23.14
C HIS A 563 1.85 29.52 22.01
N PHE A 564 2.50 29.57 20.85
CA PHE A 564 2.00 30.15 19.60
C PHE A 564 2.91 29.73 18.44
N CYS A 565 2.43 29.76 17.21
CA CYS A 565 3.25 29.65 15.99
C CYS A 565 3.41 31.04 15.32
N SER A 566 4.26 31.10 14.30
CA SER A 566 4.52 32.33 13.56
C SER A 566 3.29 32.93 12.87
N MET A 567 2.29 32.11 12.53
CA MET A 567 1.08 32.55 11.82
C MET A 567 0.25 33.54 12.62
N CYS A 568 0.00 33.26 13.90
CA CYS A 568 -0.83 34.14 14.76
C CYS A 568 0.00 35.04 15.69
N GLY A 569 1.22 34.62 16.04
CA GLY A 569 2.03 35.28 17.05
C GLY A 569 1.43 35.20 18.47
N PRO A 570 2.08 35.87 19.46
CA PRO A 570 1.74 35.65 20.86
C PRO A 570 0.41 36.28 21.32
N LYS A 571 -0.15 37.22 20.54
CA LYS A 571 -1.34 38.01 20.96
C LYS A 571 -2.64 37.54 20.27
N PHE A 572 -2.53 36.87 19.12
CA PHE A 572 -3.70 36.52 18.30
C PHE A 572 -3.93 34.99 18.18
N CYS A 573 -3.18 34.19 18.90
CA CYS A 573 -3.35 32.75 18.88
C CYS A 573 -4.69 32.36 19.54
N SER A 574 -5.63 31.85 18.74
CA SER A 574 -6.97 31.47 19.21
C SER A 574 -6.91 30.34 20.25
N MET A 575 -5.98 29.40 20.11
CA MET A 575 -5.81 28.32 21.09
C MET A 575 -5.36 28.88 22.45
N LYS A 576 -4.40 29.83 22.46
CA LYS A 576 -3.96 30.50 23.69
C LYS A 576 -5.13 31.25 24.35
N ILE A 577 -5.87 32.05 23.55
CA ILE A 577 -7.06 32.75 24.04
C ILE A 577 -8.10 31.74 24.59
N SER A 578 -8.29 30.61 23.94
CA SER A 578 -9.21 29.54 24.42
C SER A 578 -8.75 28.92 25.73
N HIS A 579 -7.44 28.78 25.97
CA HIS A 579 -6.91 28.37 27.27
C HIS A 579 -7.27 29.38 28.38
N ASP A 580 -7.08 30.68 28.09
CA ASP A 580 -7.40 31.75 29.04
C ASP A 580 -8.92 31.77 29.35
N VAL A 581 -9.77 31.59 28.33
CA VAL A 581 -11.24 31.47 28.50
C VAL A 581 -11.61 30.26 29.33
N LYS A 582 -10.99 29.10 29.05
CA LYS A 582 -11.25 27.84 29.78
C LYS A 582 -10.86 27.97 31.27
N ALA A 583 -9.70 28.60 31.54
CA ALA A 583 -9.25 28.84 32.89
C ALA A 583 -10.20 29.81 33.64
N ALA A 584 -10.58 30.91 33.01
CA ALA A 584 -11.54 31.86 33.59
C ALA A 584 -12.91 31.24 33.82
N PHE A 585 -13.37 30.33 32.93
CA PHE A 585 -14.62 29.61 33.10
C PHE A 585 -14.56 28.62 34.28
N ALA A 586 -13.42 27.93 34.46
CA ALA A 586 -13.22 27.04 35.61
C ALA A 586 -13.25 27.79 36.94
N GLU A 587 -12.58 28.94 36.99
CA GLU A 587 -12.59 29.85 38.15
C GLU A 587 -14.01 30.32 38.47
N LYS A 588 -14.76 30.79 37.48
CA LYS A 588 -16.17 31.21 37.66
C LYS A 588 -17.10 30.06 38.03
N SER A 589 -16.87 28.87 37.51
CA SER A 589 -17.63 27.66 37.90
C SER A 589 -17.39 27.30 39.38
N GLN A 590 -16.15 27.47 39.85
CA GLN A 590 -15.80 27.22 41.24
C GLN A 590 -16.42 28.27 42.15
N GLU A 591 -16.30 29.57 41.84
CA GLU A 591 -17.00 30.66 42.54
C GLU A 591 -18.52 30.41 42.63
N PHE A 592 -19.13 29.96 41.52
CA PHE A 592 -20.55 29.62 41.47
C PHE A 592 -20.90 28.48 42.44
N LYS A 593 -20.11 27.40 42.45
CA LYS A 593 -20.31 26.27 43.38
C LYS A 593 -20.12 26.70 44.84
N GLU A 594 -19.07 27.46 45.11
CA GLU A 594 -18.79 28.01 46.45
C GLU A 594 -19.88 29.00 46.92
N GLY A 595 -20.46 29.72 45.97
CA GLY A 595 -21.58 30.63 46.18
C GLY A 595 -22.96 29.92 46.37
N GLY A 596 -22.98 28.59 46.49
CA GLY A 596 -24.20 27.82 46.73
C GLY A 596 -25.03 27.55 45.48
N SER A 597 -24.41 27.58 44.30
CA SER A 597 -25.02 27.27 42.99
C SER A 597 -26.27 28.11 42.64
N LYS A 598 -26.31 29.34 43.10
CA LYS A 598 -27.42 30.28 42.81
C LYS A 598 -27.11 31.16 41.60
N ILE A 599 -28.03 31.17 40.63
CA ILE A 599 -27.91 31.95 39.38
C ILE A 599 -28.04 33.47 39.62
N TYR A 600 -28.74 33.84 40.70
CA TYR A 600 -28.91 35.26 41.08
C TYR A 600 -28.32 35.53 42.45
N ARG A 601 -27.41 36.53 42.54
CA ARG A 601 -27.05 37.18 43.81
C ARG A 601 -28.13 38.22 44.10
N GLN A 602 -28.76 38.16 45.28
CA GLN A 602 -29.45 39.36 45.79
C GLN A 602 -28.44 40.46 46.04
N VAL A 603 -28.64 41.61 45.40
CA VAL A 603 -27.84 42.81 45.59
C VAL A 603 -28.19 43.39 46.95
#